data_b169e96005138d8a18170d2b9f8064de
#
_entry.id   b169e96005138d8a18170d2b9f8064de
#
_cell.length_a   1.000
_cell.length_b   1.000
_cell.length_c   1.000
_cell.angle_alpha   90.00
_cell.angle_beta   90.00
_cell.angle_gamma   90.00
#
_symmetry.space_group_name_H-M   'P 1'
#
loop_
_entity.id
_entity.type
_entity.pdbx_description
1 polymer ?
#
loop_
_entity_poly.entity_id
_entity_poly.type
_entity_poly.pdbx_seq_one_letter_code
_entity_poly.pdbx_strand_id
1 'polypeptide(L)'
;MTIQEFNKAMNGIDDRFLSAWEERQEKVISFPQGKETRKAKRSHRRLWVLVLAACLVIALAITAYATNFRGLREALAGTLWNLSDEEAAYVTPETAAAESEAGWSCAVTESLYTGEKIMLSVTVRAGDAYLLVPTYASPQDSVREIGLTGSETLQAYADRLGKTLLSANATMEFADWDTNGQGLFVKSWSTDEITLVIDSEQRTRGPEALSGSCRVLVHNQKTGDKDFEVLPLNLTAAPEPEGDVKIFHPLSADSVPGMKFQDGTLTKTLRGYRLQLPFTVTDENTWKTYWKVYCEDLDLYGLLDFETGNMILDDIPTNDFSSVVIQILDDDSNIAGTLDVREYIG
;
A
#
# COMPACT_ATOMS: atom_id res chain seq x y z
N MET A 1 -23.48 -6.63 12.91
CA MET A 1 -23.73 -7.33 11.62
C MET A 1 -23.33 -8.78 11.82
N THR A 2 -24.24 -9.72 11.69
CA THR A 2 -23.93 -11.13 11.90
C THR A 2 -23.28 -11.73 10.64
N ILE A 3 -22.52 -12.83 10.79
CA ILE A 3 -21.90 -13.55 9.66
C ILE A 3 -22.95 -13.96 8.60
N GLN A 4 -24.19 -14.22 9.02
CA GLN A 4 -25.28 -14.51 8.10
C GLN A 4 -25.73 -13.29 7.28
N GLU A 5 -25.71 -12.09 7.86
CA GLU A 5 -26.04 -10.85 7.14
C GLU A 5 -24.93 -10.46 6.16
N PHE A 6 -23.66 -10.71 6.52
CA PHE A 6 -22.51 -10.52 5.65
C PHE A 6 -22.54 -11.49 4.45
N ASN A 7 -22.76 -12.78 4.69
CA ASN A 7 -22.88 -13.77 3.62
C ASN A 7 -24.08 -13.51 2.71
N LYS A 8 -25.18 -12.98 3.25
CA LYS A 8 -26.35 -12.59 2.45
C LYS A 8 -26.10 -11.35 1.59
N ALA A 9 -25.25 -10.42 2.06
CA ALA A 9 -24.82 -9.26 1.29
C ALA A 9 -23.83 -9.66 0.19
N MET A 10 -22.91 -10.61 0.46
CA MET A 10 -21.96 -11.13 -0.54
C MET A 10 -22.62 -12.02 -1.60
N ASN A 11 -23.64 -12.82 -1.23
CA ASN A 11 -24.43 -13.61 -2.19
C ASN A 11 -25.43 -12.77 -3.00
N GLY A 12 -25.54 -11.48 -2.74
CA GLY A 12 -26.36 -10.53 -3.49
C GLY A 12 -25.62 -9.88 -4.67
N ILE A 13 -24.42 -10.36 -5.03
CA ILE A 13 -23.80 -10.02 -6.31
C ILE A 13 -24.70 -10.63 -7.39
N ASP A 14 -25.43 -9.76 -8.07
CA ASP A 14 -26.47 -10.09 -9.04
C ASP A 14 -25.86 -11.00 -10.13
N ASP A 15 -26.44 -12.20 -10.33
CA ASP A 15 -26.03 -13.16 -11.38
C ASP A 15 -25.92 -12.52 -12.77
N ARG A 16 -26.58 -11.36 -12.98
CA ARG A 16 -26.42 -10.50 -14.14
C ARG A 16 -25.03 -9.91 -14.30
N PHE A 17 -24.28 -9.74 -13.19
CA PHE A 17 -22.91 -9.23 -13.24
C PHE A 17 -21.92 -10.33 -13.66
N LEU A 18 -22.13 -11.55 -13.18
CA LEU A 18 -21.33 -12.72 -13.56
C LEU A 18 -21.58 -13.10 -15.03
N SER A 19 -22.86 -13.11 -15.48
CA SER A 19 -23.20 -13.40 -16.87
C SER A 19 -22.70 -12.34 -17.85
N ALA A 20 -22.70 -11.06 -17.47
CA ALA A 20 -22.13 -9.98 -18.30
C ALA A 20 -20.59 -10.06 -18.39
N TRP A 21 -19.93 -10.61 -17.38
CA TRP A 21 -18.49 -10.84 -17.37
C TRP A 21 -18.12 -12.07 -18.23
N GLU A 22 -18.88 -13.17 -18.15
CA GLU A 22 -18.72 -14.35 -19.00
C GLU A 22 -18.96 -14.03 -20.48
N GLU A 23 -20.00 -13.25 -20.78
CA GLU A 23 -20.31 -12.82 -22.15
C GLU A 23 -19.21 -11.92 -22.80
N ARG A 24 -18.47 -11.18 -21.97
CA ARG A 24 -17.28 -10.43 -22.41
C ARG A 24 -16.08 -11.34 -22.67
N GLN A 25 -15.90 -12.40 -21.90
CA GLN A 25 -14.80 -13.36 -22.12
C GLN A 25 -15.00 -14.17 -23.41
N GLU A 26 -16.23 -14.57 -23.73
CA GLU A 26 -16.53 -15.30 -24.98
C GLU A 26 -16.30 -14.45 -26.24
N LYS A 27 -16.44 -13.12 -26.17
CA LYS A 27 -16.17 -12.23 -27.33
C LYS A 27 -14.69 -12.02 -27.63
N VAL A 28 -13.80 -12.32 -26.72
CA VAL A 28 -12.33 -12.15 -26.89
C VAL A 28 -11.68 -13.34 -27.60
N ILE A 29 -12.34 -14.49 -27.71
CA ILE A 29 -11.73 -15.76 -28.19
C ILE A 29 -12.13 -16.10 -29.65
N SER A 30 -12.74 -15.25 -30.43
CA SER A 30 -12.96 -15.50 -31.86
C SER A 30 -11.89 -14.83 -32.73
N PHE A 31 -10.74 -15.48 -32.92
CA PHE A 31 -9.81 -15.16 -33.99
C PHE A 31 -10.42 -15.54 -35.34
N PRO A 32 -10.58 -14.63 -36.29
CA PRO A 32 -10.95 -15.01 -37.65
C PRO A 32 -9.76 -15.65 -38.34
N GLN A 33 -9.88 -16.94 -38.68
CA GLN A 33 -8.94 -17.61 -39.58
C GLN A 33 -8.98 -17.01 -40.97
N GLY A 34 -7.83 -16.58 -41.40
CA GLY A 34 -7.32 -16.56 -42.78
C GLY A 34 -8.11 -15.77 -43.85
N LYS A 35 -7.60 -14.63 -44.23
CA LYS A 35 -7.60 -14.18 -45.64
C LYS A 35 -6.28 -13.51 -45.97
N GLU A 36 -5.79 -13.88 -47.16
CA GLU A 36 -4.49 -13.64 -47.74
C GLU A 36 -3.98 -12.18 -47.68
N THR A 37 -2.71 -12.10 -47.48
CA THR A 37 -1.85 -10.96 -47.38
C THR A 37 -1.87 -10.04 -48.59
N ARG A 38 -2.47 -8.87 -48.48
CA ARG A 38 -1.99 -7.69 -49.21
C ARG A 38 -0.92 -7.03 -48.34
N LYS A 39 0.32 -7.02 -48.84
CA LYS A 39 1.45 -6.28 -48.23
C LYS A 39 1.11 -4.79 -48.15
N ALA A 40 0.53 -4.36 -47.03
CA ALA A 40 0.38 -2.95 -46.73
C ALA A 40 1.77 -2.39 -46.39
N LYS A 41 2.21 -1.38 -47.15
CA LYS A 41 3.39 -0.56 -46.80
C LYS A 41 3.26 -0.12 -45.35
N ARG A 42 4.01 -0.75 -44.43
CA ARG A 42 4.08 -0.37 -43.02
C ARG A 42 4.55 1.10 -42.98
N SER A 43 3.66 1.98 -42.63
CA SER A 43 3.95 3.40 -42.43
C SER A 43 5.02 3.51 -41.35
N HIS A 44 6.20 4.02 -41.70
CA HIS A 44 7.27 4.37 -40.77
C HIS A 44 6.77 5.29 -39.65
N ARG A 45 5.64 5.94 -39.82
CA ARG A 45 4.98 6.83 -38.87
C ARG A 45 4.61 6.10 -37.55
N ARG A 46 4.15 4.82 -37.62
CA ARG A 46 3.85 4.03 -36.42
C ARG A 46 5.11 3.63 -35.64
N LEU A 47 6.20 3.34 -36.35
CA LEU A 47 7.48 3.03 -35.73
C LEU A 47 8.08 4.27 -35.05
N TRP A 48 7.96 5.43 -35.64
CA TRP A 48 8.37 6.70 -35.04
C TRP A 48 7.55 7.10 -33.81
N VAL A 49 6.24 6.81 -33.82
CA VAL A 49 5.38 7.04 -32.64
C VAL A 49 5.79 6.13 -31.49
N LEU A 50 6.07 4.85 -31.75
CA LEU A 50 6.56 3.92 -30.72
C LEU A 50 7.95 4.31 -30.18
N VAL A 51 8.85 4.78 -31.07
CA VAL A 51 10.16 5.27 -30.63
C VAL A 51 10.04 6.55 -29.83
N LEU A 52 9.16 7.48 -30.23
CA LEU A 52 8.88 8.70 -29.46
C LEU A 52 8.24 8.39 -28.11
N ALA A 53 7.29 7.46 -28.05
CA ALA A 53 6.70 7.00 -26.78
C ALA A 53 7.75 6.37 -25.86
N ALA A 54 8.60 5.49 -26.39
CA ALA A 54 9.71 4.90 -25.63
C ALA A 54 10.73 5.96 -25.15
N CYS A 55 11.08 6.93 -26.00
CA CYS A 55 11.96 8.04 -25.61
C CYS A 55 11.31 8.95 -24.56
N LEU A 56 9.99 9.13 -24.60
CA LEU A 56 9.26 9.93 -23.64
C LEU A 56 9.18 9.22 -22.27
N VAL A 57 8.97 7.90 -22.28
CA VAL A 57 9.02 7.05 -21.07
C VAL A 57 10.44 7.07 -20.47
N ILE A 58 11.49 6.94 -21.29
CA ILE A 58 12.88 7.02 -20.83
C ILE A 58 13.21 8.43 -20.31
N ALA A 59 12.75 9.48 -20.98
CA ALA A 59 12.95 10.85 -20.51
C ALA A 59 12.20 11.12 -19.20
N LEU A 60 10.98 10.60 -19.04
CA LEU A 60 10.22 10.67 -17.79
C LEU A 60 10.91 9.87 -16.68
N ALA A 61 11.42 8.68 -16.96
CA ALA A 61 12.18 7.87 -16.01
C ALA A 61 13.49 8.57 -15.60
N ILE A 62 14.23 9.19 -16.55
CA ILE A 62 15.45 9.95 -16.25
C ILE A 62 15.13 11.22 -15.46
N THR A 63 14.02 11.89 -15.76
CA THR A 63 13.60 13.10 -15.02
C THR A 63 13.12 12.72 -13.62
N ALA A 64 12.37 11.62 -13.48
CA ALA A 64 12.00 11.05 -12.18
C ALA A 64 13.26 10.66 -11.37
N TYR A 65 14.22 9.97 -12.01
CA TYR A 65 15.48 9.61 -11.39
C TYR A 65 16.31 10.84 -10.95
N ALA A 66 16.41 11.87 -11.78
CA ALA A 66 17.22 13.06 -11.50
C ALA A 66 16.59 14.00 -10.45
N THR A 67 15.24 14.03 -10.37
CA THR A 67 14.52 14.93 -9.46
C THR A 67 13.97 14.24 -8.22
N ASN A 68 13.82 12.91 -8.20
CA ASN A 68 12.95 12.20 -7.27
C ASN A 68 13.59 11.11 -6.42
N PHE A 69 14.90 10.89 -6.42
CA PHE A 69 15.50 10.14 -5.29
C PHE A 69 15.24 10.86 -3.94
N ARG A 70 14.91 12.16 -4.00
CA ARG A 70 14.36 12.94 -2.88
C ARG A 70 12.84 12.83 -2.76
N GLY A 71 12.13 12.49 -3.83
CA GLY A 71 10.67 12.63 -3.89
C GLY A 71 9.93 11.65 -2.99
N LEU A 72 10.26 10.36 -2.96
CA LEU A 72 9.62 9.42 -2.03
C LEU A 72 10.05 9.74 -0.58
N ARG A 73 11.33 10.05 -0.36
CA ARG A 73 11.83 10.47 0.95
C ARG A 73 11.16 11.76 1.44
N GLU A 74 10.99 12.77 0.56
CA GLU A 74 10.26 14.01 0.88
C GLU A 74 8.75 13.77 0.99
N ALA A 75 8.22 12.78 0.23
CA ALA A 75 6.83 12.37 0.31
C ALA A 75 6.47 11.80 1.65
N LEU A 76 7.33 10.96 2.14
CA LEU A 76 7.13 10.21 3.36
C LEU A 76 7.60 11.00 4.58
N ALA A 77 8.49 12.00 4.42
CA ALA A 77 8.92 12.90 5.49
C ALA A 77 7.81 13.79 6.09
N GLY A 78 6.63 13.83 5.47
CA GLY A 78 5.46 14.57 5.95
C GLY A 78 4.23 13.69 6.23
N THR A 79 4.33 12.38 6.03
CA THR A 79 3.27 11.41 6.35
C THR A 79 3.60 10.69 7.66
N LEU A 80 2.61 10.02 8.24
CA LEU A 80 2.74 9.24 9.49
C LEU A 80 3.83 8.15 9.46
N TRP A 81 4.46 7.93 8.33
CA TRP A 81 5.43 6.87 8.05
C TRP A 81 6.74 7.45 7.54
N ASN A 82 7.67 7.71 8.44
CA ASN A 82 9.04 8.07 8.06
C ASN A 82 9.78 6.80 7.60
N LEU A 83 10.42 6.86 6.42
CA LEU A 83 11.40 5.85 6.04
C LEU A 83 12.65 6.03 6.91
N SER A 84 13.19 4.92 7.41
CA SER A 84 14.54 4.90 7.96
C SER A 84 15.59 5.17 6.86
N ASP A 85 16.81 5.53 7.25
CA ASP A 85 17.88 5.69 6.27
C ASP A 85 18.20 4.35 5.58
N GLU A 86 18.03 3.23 6.29
CA GLU A 86 18.15 1.88 5.75
C GLU A 86 17.06 1.57 4.73
N GLU A 87 15.79 1.82 5.02
CA GLU A 87 14.68 1.62 4.06
C GLU A 87 14.85 2.49 2.81
N ALA A 88 15.27 3.75 2.99
CA ALA A 88 15.48 4.68 1.88
C ALA A 88 16.55 4.19 0.87
N ALA A 89 17.50 3.38 1.31
CA ALA A 89 18.51 2.78 0.44
C ALA A 89 17.94 1.72 -0.52
N TYR A 90 16.76 1.18 -0.22
CA TYR A 90 16.10 0.14 -1.02
C TYR A 90 14.93 0.66 -1.87
N VAL A 91 14.71 1.97 -1.87
CA VAL A 91 13.75 2.57 -2.80
C VAL A 91 14.24 2.37 -4.23
N THR A 92 13.41 1.74 -5.04
CA THR A 92 13.71 1.41 -6.43
C THR A 92 12.89 2.28 -7.37
N PRO A 93 13.52 2.93 -8.37
CA PRO A 93 12.79 3.63 -9.42
C PRO A 93 12.04 2.61 -10.30
N GLU A 94 10.76 2.90 -10.57
CA GLU A 94 9.89 2.09 -11.40
C GLU A 94 9.67 2.72 -12.78
N THR A 95 9.38 1.88 -13.76
CA THR A 95 9.12 2.32 -15.14
C THR A 95 7.75 1.89 -15.66
N ALA A 96 6.92 1.30 -14.79
CA ALA A 96 5.58 0.88 -15.16
C ALA A 96 4.70 2.11 -15.44
N ALA A 97 4.26 2.28 -16.67
CA ALA A 97 3.45 3.40 -17.11
C ALA A 97 2.46 2.98 -18.18
N ALA A 98 1.33 3.68 -18.22
CA ALA A 98 0.31 3.52 -19.24
C ALA A 98 -0.31 4.87 -19.61
N GLU A 99 -0.87 4.93 -20.82
CA GLU A 99 -1.63 6.06 -21.32
C GLU A 99 -3.02 5.55 -21.75
N SER A 100 -4.06 6.10 -21.15
CA SER A 100 -5.44 5.77 -21.45
C SER A 100 -5.89 6.36 -22.78
N GLU A 101 -6.77 5.65 -23.50
CA GLU A 101 -7.45 6.21 -24.68
C GLU A 101 -8.31 7.44 -24.33
N ALA A 102 -8.73 7.58 -23.10
CA ALA A 102 -9.48 8.71 -22.59
C ALA A 102 -8.64 9.99 -22.39
N GLY A 103 -7.31 9.92 -22.57
CA GLY A 103 -6.41 11.10 -22.55
C GLY A 103 -5.85 11.45 -21.16
N TRP A 104 -5.77 10.49 -20.26
CA TRP A 104 -5.00 10.59 -19.03
C TRP A 104 -3.88 9.54 -19.04
N SER A 105 -2.84 9.75 -18.24
CA SER A 105 -1.72 8.81 -18.11
C SER A 105 -1.40 8.54 -16.65
N CYS A 106 -0.81 7.40 -16.39
CA CYS A 106 -0.37 7.04 -15.05
C CYS A 106 0.97 6.32 -15.09
N ALA A 107 1.72 6.42 -14.00
CA ALA A 107 2.98 5.73 -13.83
C ALA A 107 3.22 5.39 -12.36
N VAL A 108 3.77 4.21 -12.08
CA VAL A 108 4.47 3.95 -10.83
C VAL A 108 5.89 4.48 -11.01
N THR A 109 6.29 5.41 -10.17
CA THR A 109 7.58 6.11 -10.29
C THR A 109 8.63 5.54 -9.37
N GLU A 110 8.22 5.04 -8.22
CA GLU A 110 9.09 4.50 -7.19
C GLU A 110 8.38 3.37 -6.44
N SER A 111 9.14 2.39 -6.02
CA SER A 111 8.68 1.32 -5.13
C SER A 111 9.65 1.08 -3.99
N LEU A 112 9.13 0.59 -2.88
CA LEU A 112 9.88 0.00 -1.78
C LEU A 112 9.24 -1.33 -1.46
N TYR A 113 10.04 -2.38 -1.40
CA TYR A 113 9.63 -3.68 -0.87
C TYR A 113 10.68 -4.20 0.10
N THR A 114 10.34 -4.33 1.37
CA THR A 114 11.24 -4.82 2.42
C THR A 114 11.06 -6.30 2.73
N GLY A 115 10.02 -6.92 2.15
CA GLY A 115 9.54 -8.25 2.56
C GLY A 115 8.42 -8.18 3.57
N GLU A 116 8.29 -7.11 4.34
CA GLU A 116 7.21 -6.89 5.33
C GLU A 116 6.36 -5.68 5.00
N LYS A 117 6.86 -4.80 4.12
CA LYS A 117 6.21 -3.57 3.72
C LYS A 117 6.37 -3.34 2.23
N ILE A 118 5.29 -2.91 1.59
CA ILE A 118 5.30 -2.41 0.22
C ILE A 118 4.85 -0.96 0.23
N MET A 119 5.56 -0.12 -0.49
CA MET A 119 5.14 1.24 -0.79
C MET A 119 5.31 1.53 -2.27
N LEU A 120 4.32 2.17 -2.87
CA LEU A 120 4.36 2.61 -4.28
C LEU A 120 4.05 4.11 -4.36
N SER A 121 4.83 4.83 -5.15
CA SER A 121 4.50 6.19 -5.57
C SER A 121 3.89 6.14 -6.97
N VAL A 122 2.64 6.60 -7.09
CA VAL A 122 1.85 6.55 -8.33
C VAL A 122 1.49 7.96 -8.75
N THR A 123 1.91 8.35 -9.93
CA THR A 123 1.57 9.66 -10.51
C THR A 123 0.53 9.49 -11.60
N VAL A 124 -0.57 10.25 -11.50
CA VAL A 124 -1.63 10.32 -12.51
C VAL A 124 -1.64 11.71 -13.11
N ARG A 125 -1.66 11.81 -14.43
CA ARG A 125 -1.73 13.06 -15.18
C ARG A 125 -2.94 13.07 -16.09
N ALA A 126 -3.61 14.20 -16.14
CA ALA A 126 -4.72 14.41 -17.05
C ALA A 126 -4.33 15.36 -18.17
N GLY A 127 -4.89 15.15 -19.36
CA GLY A 127 -4.77 16.07 -20.48
C GLY A 127 -5.60 17.35 -20.30
N ASP A 128 -5.46 18.28 -21.23
CA ASP A 128 -6.08 19.62 -21.16
C ASP A 128 -7.60 19.63 -21.01
N ALA A 129 -8.28 18.56 -21.44
CA ALA A 129 -9.74 18.43 -21.33
C ALA A 129 -10.23 18.13 -19.91
N TYR A 130 -9.34 17.88 -18.96
CA TYR A 130 -9.65 17.39 -17.63
C TYR A 130 -9.15 18.31 -16.52
N LEU A 131 -9.80 18.22 -15.40
CA LEU A 131 -9.41 18.80 -14.12
C LEU A 131 -9.30 17.65 -13.10
N LEU A 132 -8.10 17.35 -12.64
CA LEU A 132 -7.90 16.39 -11.56
C LEU A 132 -8.22 17.01 -10.22
N VAL A 133 -8.84 16.23 -9.34
CA VAL A 133 -9.07 16.59 -7.94
C VAL A 133 -8.65 15.45 -7.02
N PRO A 134 -8.30 15.74 -5.76
CA PRO A 134 -8.00 14.71 -4.78
C PRO A 134 -9.16 13.73 -4.61
N THR A 135 -8.87 12.47 -4.25
CA THR A 135 -9.87 11.40 -4.10
C THR A 135 -10.92 11.70 -3.03
N TYR A 136 -10.59 12.54 -2.04
CA TYR A 136 -11.49 12.97 -0.98
C TYR A 136 -12.39 14.16 -1.37
N ALA A 137 -12.12 14.79 -2.51
CA ALA A 137 -12.89 15.95 -2.95
C ALA A 137 -14.17 15.52 -3.68
N SER A 138 -15.27 16.22 -3.36
CA SER A 138 -16.59 16.05 -3.96
C SER A 138 -16.87 17.16 -5.00
N PRO A 139 -17.66 16.90 -6.06
CA PRO A 139 -18.06 17.92 -7.03
C PRO A 139 -18.74 19.14 -6.39
N GLN A 140 -19.38 18.98 -5.24
CA GLN A 140 -20.09 20.02 -4.49
C GLN A 140 -19.19 20.82 -3.56
N ASP A 141 -17.97 20.34 -3.30
CA ASP A 141 -17.03 21.05 -2.42
C ASP A 141 -16.62 22.38 -3.03
N SER A 142 -16.33 23.34 -2.16
CA SER A 142 -15.81 24.63 -2.60
C SER A 142 -14.38 24.47 -3.13
N VAL A 143 -14.08 25.18 -4.21
CA VAL A 143 -12.71 25.24 -4.75
C VAL A 143 -11.67 25.65 -3.70
N ARG A 144 -12.07 26.37 -2.65
CA ARG A 144 -11.19 26.77 -1.53
C ARG A 144 -10.76 25.62 -0.66
N GLU A 145 -11.58 24.59 -0.54
CA GLU A 145 -11.28 23.41 0.31
C GLU A 145 -10.09 22.62 -0.22
N ILE A 146 -9.83 22.74 -1.52
CA ILE A 146 -8.67 22.13 -2.17
C ILE A 146 -7.59 23.17 -2.56
N GLY A 147 -7.63 24.37 -1.95
CA GLY A 147 -6.58 25.40 -2.12
C GLY A 147 -6.67 26.22 -3.40
N LEU A 148 -7.76 26.13 -4.17
CA LEU A 148 -8.00 26.98 -5.33
C LEU A 148 -8.66 28.33 -4.91
N THR A 149 -8.52 29.34 -5.74
CA THR A 149 -9.15 30.65 -5.53
C THR A 149 -10.55 30.67 -6.12
N GLY A 150 -11.53 31.15 -5.35
CA GLY A 150 -12.92 31.27 -5.78
C GLY A 150 -13.90 30.90 -4.66
N SER A 151 -15.20 30.96 -4.95
CA SER A 151 -16.28 30.57 -4.03
C SER A 151 -17.28 29.62 -4.69
N GLU A 152 -17.00 29.19 -5.90
CA GLU A 152 -17.80 28.23 -6.67
C GLU A 152 -17.52 26.79 -6.23
N THR A 153 -18.38 25.87 -6.62
CA THR A 153 -18.14 24.43 -6.44
C THR A 153 -17.10 23.93 -7.44
N LEU A 154 -16.46 22.81 -7.15
CA LEU A 154 -15.50 22.15 -8.05
C LEU A 154 -16.13 21.84 -9.39
N GLN A 155 -17.40 21.39 -9.42
CA GLN A 155 -18.10 21.12 -10.68
C GLN A 155 -18.33 22.41 -11.49
N ALA A 156 -18.77 23.48 -10.85
CA ALA A 156 -18.99 24.77 -11.53
C ALA A 156 -17.67 25.35 -12.07
N TYR A 157 -16.57 25.16 -11.31
CA TYR A 157 -15.23 25.56 -11.74
C TYR A 157 -14.78 24.79 -12.98
N ALA A 158 -14.95 23.46 -12.99
CA ALA A 158 -14.61 22.62 -14.12
C ALA A 158 -15.47 22.98 -15.35
N ASP A 159 -16.78 23.13 -15.18
CA ASP A 159 -17.70 23.50 -16.27
C ASP A 159 -17.35 24.89 -16.87
N ARG A 160 -16.94 25.85 -16.03
CA ARG A 160 -16.50 27.19 -16.48
C ARG A 160 -15.22 27.12 -17.31
N LEU A 161 -14.33 26.17 -17.01
CA LEU A 161 -13.10 25.94 -17.75
C LEU A 161 -13.33 25.07 -19.01
N GLY A 162 -14.53 24.52 -19.19
CA GLY A 162 -14.83 23.54 -20.26
C GLY A 162 -14.14 22.20 -20.04
N LYS A 163 -13.82 21.85 -18.78
CA LYS A 163 -13.10 20.65 -18.39
C LYS A 163 -14.03 19.62 -17.72
N THR A 164 -13.67 18.35 -17.85
CA THR A 164 -14.31 17.26 -17.12
C THR A 164 -13.60 17.03 -15.80
N LEU A 165 -14.36 16.95 -14.71
CA LEU A 165 -13.83 16.71 -13.36
C LEU A 165 -13.51 15.23 -13.16
N LEU A 166 -12.25 14.90 -12.86
CA LEU A 166 -11.76 13.55 -12.61
C LEU A 166 -11.16 13.46 -11.22
N SER A 167 -11.29 12.30 -10.58
CA SER A 167 -10.48 11.92 -9.42
C SER A 167 -9.76 10.61 -9.70
N ALA A 168 -8.60 10.43 -9.08
CA ALA A 168 -7.79 9.23 -9.25
C ALA A 168 -7.67 8.46 -7.93
N ASN A 169 -7.64 7.15 -8.04
CA ASN A 169 -7.39 6.20 -6.97
C ASN A 169 -6.39 5.15 -7.45
N ALA A 170 -5.70 4.50 -6.55
CA ALA A 170 -4.79 3.42 -6.90
C ALA A 170 -4.81 2.34 -5.81
N THR A 171 -4.63 1.09 -6.23
CA THR A 171 -4.57 -0.08 -5.35
C THR A 171 -3.48 -1.04 -5.82
N MET A 172 -2.93 -1.81 -4.90
CA MET A 172 -1.98 -2.88 -5.21
C MET A 172 -2.69 -4.23 -5.21
N GLU A 173 -2.28 -5.12 -6.11
CA GLU A 173 -2.78 -6.51 -6.20
C GLU A 173 -1.57 -7.43 -6.41
N PHE A 174 -1.21 -8.18 -5.37
CA PHE A 174 -0.14 -9.19 -5.41
C PHE A 174 -0.69 -10.51 -4.88
N ALA A 175 -0.41 -11.62 -5.58
CA ALA A 175 -0.99 -12.94 -5.26
C ALA A 175 -0.54 -13.48 -3.90
N ASP A 176 0.71 -13.20 -3.51
CA ASP A 176 1.34 -13.73 -2.30
C ASP A 176 1.50 -12.63 -1.22
N TRP A 177 0.64 -11.62 -1.25
CA TRP A 177 0.62 -10.53 -0.29
C TRP A 177 -0.80 -10.19 0.14
N ASP A 178 -1.04 -10.12 1.45
CA ASP A 178 -2.33 -9.68 1.95
C ASP A 178 -2.48 -8.16 1.73
N THR A 179 -3.36 -7.82 0.80
CA THR A 179 -3.66 -6.43 0.45
C THR A 179 -4.79 -5.83 1.28
N ASN A 180 -5.31 -6.55 2.27
CA ASN A 180 -6.28 -6.01 3.22
C ASN A 180 -5.59 -4.97 4.12
N GLY A 181 -6.09 -3.75 4.12
CA GLY A 181 -5.52 -2.68 4.93
C GLY A 181 -4.50 -1.79 4.21
N GLN A 182 -4.58 -1.72 2.87
CA GLN A 182 -3.79 -0.74 2.12
C GLN A 182 -4.13 0.68 2.53
N GLY A 183 -3.11 1.47 2.87
CA GLY A 183 -3.19 2.91 3.00
C GLY A 183 -3.08 3.59 1.63
N LEU A 184 -3.84 4.67 1.42
CA LEU A 184 -3.73 5.53 0.24
C LEU A 184 -3.65 6.98 0.67
N PHE A 185 -2.60 7.66 0.27
CA PHE A 185 -2.34 9.06 0.64
C PHE A 185 -2.11 9.90 -0.60
N VAL A 186 -2.70 11.10 -0.62
CA VAL A 186 -2.40 12.12 -1.63
C VAL A 186 -1.15 12.86 -1.17
N LYS A 187 -0.05 12.67 -1.89
CA LYS A 187 1.23 13.33 -1.60
C LYS A 187 1.28 14.76 -2.11
N SER A 188 0.96 14.90 -3.38
CA SER A 188 0.93 16.19 -4.04
C SER A 188 -0.23 16.22 -5.02
N TRP A 189 -0.75 17.39 -5.23
CA TRP A 189 -1.86 17.60 -6.13
C TRP A 189 -1.71 18.94 -6.86
N SER A 190 -2.05 18.91 -8.15
CA SER A 190 -2.31 20.07 -8.98
C SER A 190 -3.54 19.78 -9.85
N THR A 191 -4.02 20.74 -10.62
CA THR A 191 -5.20 20.58 -11.46
C THR A 191 -5.02 19.62 -12.65
N ASP A 192 -3.82 19.19 -12.93
CA ASP A 192 -3.42 18.32 -14.05
C ASP A 192 -2.61 17.10 -13.64
N GLU A 193 -2.16 17.06 -12.38
CA GLU A 193 -1.36 15.96 -11.84
C GLU A 193 -1.71 15.67 -10.39
N ILE A 194 -1.79 14.39 -10.04
CA ILE A 194 -1.88 13.91 -8.66
C ILE A 194 -0.85 12.83 -8.42
N THR A 195 -0.12 12.91 -7.31
CA THR A 195 0.77 11.85 -6.85
C THR A 195 0.16 11.19 -5.61
N LEU A 196 -0.04 9.89 -5.71
CA LEU A 196 -0.57 9.02 -4.68
C LEU A 196 0.57 8.19 -4.09
N VAL A 197 0.55 7.93 -2.80
CA VAL A 197 1.38 6.92 -2.15
C VAL A 197 0.46 5.84 -1.63
N ILE A 198 0.75 4.60 -2.01
CA ILE A 198 0.05 3.42 -1.50
C ILE A 198 1.04 2.70 -0.61
N ASP A 199 0.60 2.29 0.57
CA ASP A 199 1.37 1.43 1.47
C ASP A 199 0.56 0.21 1.91
N SER A 200 1.26 -0.84 2.27
CA SER A 200 0.71 -2.04 2.88
C SER A 200 1.80 -2.71 3.70
N GLU A 201 1.45 -3.15 4.89
CA GLU A 201 2.35 -3.87 5.78
C GLU A 201 1.75 -5.21 6.15
N GLN A 202 2.60 -6.21 6.30
CA GLN A 202 2.23 -7.51 6.87
C GLN A 202 3.22 -7.93 7.95
N ARG A 203 2.77 -8.79 8.85
CA ARG A 203 3.52 -9.19 10.05
C ARG A 203 4.61 -10.22 9.78
N THR A 204 4.42 -11.00 8.74
CA THR A 204 5.35 -12.05 8.34
C THR A 204 6.04 -11.63 7.06
N ARG A 205 7.33 -11.95 6.96
CA ARG A 205 8.09 -11.67 5.75
C ARG A 205 7.47 -12.42 4.56
N GLY A 206 7.17 -11.68 3.52
CA GLY A 206 6.73 -12.21 2.23
C GLY A 206 7.88 -12.79 1.42
N PRO A 207 7.61 -13.23 0.19
CA PRO A 207 8.61 -13.84 -0.69
C PRO A 207 9.71 -12.84 -1.08
N GLU A 208 10.90 -13.32 -1.45
CA GLU A 208 12.01 -12.48 -1.91
C GLU A 208 11.71 -11.74 -3.23
N ALA A 209 10.85 -12.30 -4.05
CA ALA A 209 10.39 -11.70 -5.30
C ALA A 209 8.85 -11.74 -5.33
N LEU A 210 8.23 -10.60 -5.58
CA LEU A 210 6.79 -10.43 -5.56
C LEU A 210 6.32 -9.90 -6.91
N SER A 211 5.46 -10.66 -7.59
CA SER A 211 4.88 -10.27 -8.87
C SER A 211 3.40 -9.95 -8.71
N GLY A 212 2.99 -8.84 -9.30
CA GLY A 212 1.61 -8.37 -9.21
C GLY A 212 1.37 -7.14 -10.06
N SER A 213 0.48 -6.27 -9.62
CA SER A 213 0.15 -5.06 -10.36
C SER A 213 -0.28 -3.92 -9.45
N CYS A 214 -0.10 -2.70 -9.94
CA CYS A 214 -0.79 -1.53 -9.46
C CYS A 214 -1.98 -1.24 -10.39
N ARG A 215 -3.17 -1.20 -9.82
CA ARG A 215 -4.37 -0.79 -10.55
C ARG A 215 -4.64 0.68 -10.27
N VAL A 216 -4.65 1.50 -11.31
CA VAL A 216 -5.03 2.92 -11.25
C VAL A 216 -6.44 3.09 -11.79
N LEU A 217 -7.30 3.69 -11.00
CA LEU A 217 -8.69 3.95 -11.31
C LEU A 217 -8.92 5.46 -11.40
N VAL A 218 -9.41 5.92 -12.54
CA VAL A 218 -9.85 7.31 -12.74
C VAL A 218 -11.37 7.36 -12.83
N HIS A 219 -11.95 8.24 -12.06
CA HIS A 219 -13.39 8.38 -11.93
C HIS A 219 -13.87 9.73 -12.43
N ASN A 220 -14.78 9.72 -13.40
CA ASN A 220 -15.48 10.91 -13.86
C ASN A 220 -16.53 11.30 -12.82
N GLN A 221 -16.30 12.39 -12.12
CA GLN A 221 -17.14 12.85 -11.01
C GLN A 221 -18.55 13.30 -11.46
N LYS A 222 -18.73 13.64 -12.75
CA LYS A 222 -20.01 14.10 -13.29
C LYS A 222 -20.89 12.95 -13.76
N THR A 223 -20.34 11.99 -14.48
CA THR A 223 -21.10 10.87 -15.07
C THR A 223 -21.10 9.63 -14.19
N GLY A 224 -20.18 9.52 -13.28
CA GLY A 224 -19.95 8.30 -12.49
C GLY A 224 -19.16 7.22 -13.24
N ASP A 225 -18.76 7.47 -14.49
CA ASP A 225 -17.99 6.53 -15.29
C ASP A 225 -16.60 6.33 -14.68
N LYS A 226 -16.10 5.11 -14.81
CA LYS A 226 -14.78 4.71 -14.34
C LYS A 226 -13.99 4.13 -15.48
N ASP A 227 -12.73 4.54 -15.53
CA ASP A 227 -11.72 4.00 -16.42
C ASP A 227 -10.52 3.54 -15.58
N PHE A 228 -9.83 2.50 -16.00
CA PHE A 228 -8.72 1.96 -15.22
C PHE A 228 -7.61 1.40 -16.11
N GLU A 229 -6.38 1.48 -15.56
CA GLU A 229 -5.20 0.86 -16.12
C GLU A 229 -4.57 -0.08 -15.09
N VAL A 230 -3.94 -1.13 -15.59
CA VAL A 230 -3.24 -2.13 -14.77
C VAL A 230 -1.76 -2.10 -15.13
N LEU A 231 -0.93 -1.72 -14.18
CA LEU A 231 0.52 -1.59 -14.34
C LEU A 231 1.20 -2.81 -13.70
N PRO A 232 1.78 -3.72 -14.49
CA PRO A 232 2.47 -4.89 -13.95
C PRO A 232 3.75 -4.47 -13.21
N LEU A 233 4.00 -5.11 -12.07
CA LEU A 233 5.14 -4.83 -11.20
C LEU A 233 5.84 -6.13 -10.80
N ASN A 234 7.17 -6.06 -10.68
CA ASN A 234 7.99 -7.11 -10.11
C ASN A 234 8.91 -6.48 -9.06
N LEU A 235 8.64 -6.78 -7.81
CA LEU A 235 9.36 -6.22 -6.68
C LEU A 235 10.34 -7.25 -6.13
N THR A 236 11.53 -6.79 -5.72
CA THR A 236 12.52 -7.61 -5.03
C THR A 236 12.65 -7.11 -3.61
N ALA A 237 12.51 -8.02 -2.65
CA ALA A 237 12.63 -7.67 -1.24
C ALA A 237 14.05 -7.20 -0.91
N ALA A 238 14.14 -6.18 -0.08
CA ALA A 238 15.40 -5.83 0.56
C ALA A 238 15.93 -7.05 1.35
N PRO A 239 17.23 -7.29 1.35
CA PRO A 239 17.82 -8.37 2.14
C PRO A 239 17.54 -8.12 3.63
N GLU A 240 17.42 -9.20 4.38
CA GLU A 240 17.35 -9.07 5.84
C GLU A 240 18.64 -8.41 6.35
N PRO A 241 18.56 -7.45 7.27
CA PRO A 241 19.73 -6.88 7.87
C PRO A 241 20.52 -7.96 8.62
N GLU A 242 21.81 -8.01 8.41
CA GLU A 242 22.69 -8.81 9.26
C GLU A 242 22.77 -8.13 10.64
N GLY A 243 22.58 -8.87 11.71
CA GLY A 243 22.64 -8.33 13.05
C GLY A 243 22.66 -9.41 14.12
N ASP A 244 23.11 -9.03 15.30
CA ASP A 244 23.10 -9.91 16.47
C ASP A 244 21.65 -10.19 16.88
N VAL A 245 21.33 -11.46 17.03
CA VAL A 245 20.08 -11.91 17.62
C VAL A 245 20.31 -12.04 19.13
N LYS A 246 19.58 -11.26 19.92
CA LYS A 246 19.58 -11.38 21.37
C LYS A 246 18.41 -12.23 21.83
N ILE A 247 18.62 -13.02 22.86
CA ILE A 247 17.57 -13.84 23.48
C ILE A 247 17.03 -13.11 24.69
N PHE A 248 15.71 -13.07 24.83
CA PHE A 248 15.01 -12.48 25.95
C PHE A 248 14.14 -13.52 26.65
N HIS A 249 14.23 -13.55 27.99
CA HIS A 249 13.45 -14.44 28.85
C HIS A 249 12.34 -13.68 29.56
N PRO A 250 11.11 -14.16 29.56
CA PRO A 250 10.07 -13.67 30.45
C PRO A 250 10.33 -14.18 31.88
N LEU A 251 10.53 -13.27 32.82
CA LEU A 251 10.78 -13.67 34.25
C LEU A 251 9.54 -14.25 34.92
N SER A 252 8.37 -13.89 34.44
CA SER A 252 7.07 -14.34 34.93
C SER A 252 6.21 -14.80 33.74
N ALA A 253 6.56 -15.97 33.21
CA ALA A 253 5.89 -16.51 31.99
C ALA A 253 4.36 -16.64 32.13
N ASP A 254 3.85 -16.80 33.34
CA ASP A 254 2.42 -16.98 33.66
C ASP A 254 1.81 -15.70 34.31
N SER A 255 2.43 -14.53 34.17
CA SER A 255 1.95 -13.28 34.78
C SER A 255 0.70 -12.71 34.16
N VAL A 256 0.39 -13.13 32.93
CA VAL A 256 -0.83 -12.72 32.19
C VAL A 256 -1.83 -13.88 32.25
N PRO A 257 -3.02 -13.68 32.81
CA PRO A 257 -4.02 -14.73 32.90
C PRO A 257 -4.38 -15.32 31.54
N GLY A 258 -4.41 -16.64 31.42
CA GLY A 258 -4.75 -17.33 30.17
C GLY A 258 -3.67 -17.40 29.11
N MET A 259 -2.46 -16.86 29.39
CA MET A 259 -1.32 -16.89 28.49
C MET A 259 -0.06 -17.41 29.18
N LYS A 260 0.79 -18.08 28.41
CA LYS A 260 2.11 -18.53 28.87
C LYS A 260 3.15 -18.15 27.83
N PHE A 261 4.04 -17.22 28.20
CA PHE A 261 5.12 -16.73 27.35
C PHE A 261 6.35 -17.64 27.39
N GLN A 262 7.09 -17.65 26.30
CA GLN A 262 8.34 -18.40 26.13
C GLN A 262 9.47 -17.43 25.82
N ASP A 263 10.69 -17.96 25.80
CA ASP A 263 11.86 -17.21 25.37
C ASP A 263 11.67 -16.70 23.97
N GLY A 264 12.03 -15.44 23.76
CA GLY A 264 11.90 -14.76 22.49
C GLY A 264 13.20 -14.21 21.98
N THR A 265 13.12 -13.49 20.89
CA THR A 265 14.28 -12.91 20.21
C THR A 265 14.09 -11.43 19.94
N LEU A 266 15.18 -10.68 20.10
CA LEU A 266 15.32 -9.35 19.55
C LEU A 266 16.15 -9.45 18.26
N THR A 267 15.58 -9.10 17.13
CA THR A 267 16.23 -9.17 15.83
C THR A 267 16.30 -7.79 15.20
N LYS A 268 17.36 -7.52 14.43
CA LYS A 268 17.47 -6.29 13.68
C LYS A 268 16.53 -6.32 12.46
N THR A 269 15.82 -5.22 12.20
CA THR A 269 15.01 -4.98 11.01
C THR A 269 15.52 -3.74 10.28
N LEU A 270 14.98 -3.43 9.11
CA LEU A 270 15.34 -2.20 8.38
C LEU A 270 14.91 -0.91 9.11
N ARG A 271 13.95 -0.99 10.04
CA ARG A 271 13.43 0.17 10.80
C ARG A 271 13.96 0.27 12.22
N GLY A 272 14.73 -0.70 12.67
CA GLY A 272 15.24 -0.76 14.04
C GLY A 272 15.37 -2.20 14.51
N TYR A 273 14.69 -2.55 15.59
CA TYR A 273 14.67 -3.91 16.12
C TYR A 273 13.25 -4.38 16.37
N ARG A 274 13.07 -5.70 16.24
CA ARG A 274 11.83 -6.41 16.57
C ARG A 274 12.06 -7.32 17.76
N LEU A 275 11.28 -7.13 18.82
CA LEU A 275 11.18 -8.09 19.92
C LEU A 275 9.97 -9.00 19.66
N GLN A 276 10.24 -10.30 19.56
CA GLN A 276 9.20 -11.31 19.35
C GLN A 276 9.26 -12.33 20.49
N LEU A 277 8.15 -12.48 21.21
CA LEU A 277 8.00 -13.44 22.30
C LEU A 277 6.88 -14.42 21.95
N PRO A 278 7.20 -15.70 21.69
CA PRO A 278 6.19 -16.73 21.51
C PRO A 278 5.34 -16.89 22.77
N PHE A 279 4.05 -17.19 22.60
CA PHE A 279 3.17 -17.54 23.70
C PHE A 279 2.21 -18.67 23.34
N THR A 280 1.70 -19.34 24.34
CA THR A 280 0.62 -20.31 24.23
C THR A 280 -0.59 -19.81 25.00
N VAL A 281 -1.77 -20.01 24.45
CA VAL A 281 -3.06 -19.70 25.08
C VAL A 281 -3.46 -20.88 25.94
N THR A 282 -3.76 -20.64 27.21
CA THR A 282 -4.19 -21.64 28.18
C THR A 282 -5.70 -21.59 28.45
N ASP A 283 -6.37 -20.50 28.01
CA ASP A 283 -7.82 -20.32 28.08
C ASP A 283 -8.31 -19.85 26.70
N GLU A 284 -9.27 -20.56 26.13
CA GLU A 284 -9.84 -20.31 24.79
C GLU A 284 -10.52 -18.95 24.63
N ASN A 285 -10.84 -18.24 25.72
CA ASN A 285 -11.44 -16.92 25.67
C ASN A 285 -10.40 -15.78 25.71
N THR A 286 -9.13 -16.08 25.92
CA THR A 286 -8.05 -15.09 26.07
C THR A 286 -7.97 -14.11 24.88
N TRP A 287 -8.13 -14.59 23.65
CA TRP A 287 -8.09 -13.77 22.45
C TRP A 287 -9.23 -12.73 22.34
N LYS A 288 -10.31 -12.91 23.10
CA LYS A 288 -11.42 -11.94 23.19
C LYS A 288 -11.16 -10.83 24.19
N THR A 289 -10.19 -11.03 25.06
CA THR A 289 -9.91 -10.14 26.18
C THR A 289 -8.70 -9.26 25.94
N TYR A 290 -7.67 -9.81 25.28
CA TYR A 290 -6.40 -9.13 25.08
C TYR A 290 -6.09 -8.98 23.60
N TRP A 291 -5.62 -7.81 23.18
CA TRP A 291 -5.26 -7.56 21.80
C TRP A 291 -4.17 -6.52 21.60
N LYS A 292 -3.83 -5.72 22.63
CA LYS A 292 -2.80 -4.70 22.59
C LYS A 292 -1.71 -4.95 23.59
N VAL A 293 -0.54 -4.50 23.21
CA VAL A 293 0.67 -4.53 24.01
C VAL A 293 1.21 -3.10 24.08
N TYR A 294 1.66 -2.67 25.24
CA TYR A 294 2.32 -1.40 25.44
C TYR A 294 3.61 -1.58 26.22
N CYS A 295 4.70 -1.04 25.72
CA CYS A 295 5.98 -0.95 26.41
C CYS A 295 6.24 0.50 26.81
N GLU A 296 6.08 0.82 28.10
CA GLU A 296 6.21 2.18 28.61
C GLU A 296 7.64 2.70 28.48
N ASP A 297 8.65 1.86 28.75
CA ASP A 297 10.07 2.22 28.67
C ASP A 297 10.50 2.66 27.26
N LEU A 298 9.84 2.16 26.23
CA LEU A 298 10.15 2.43 24.82
C LEU A 298 9.10 3.34 24.16
N ASP A 299 8.00 3.65 24.85
CA ASP A 299 6.81 4.34 24.31
C ASP A 299 6.30 3.70 23.00
N LEU A 300 6.23 2.37 22.98
CA LEU A 300 5.85 1.59 21.83
C LEU A 300 4.61 0.74 22.08
N TYR A 301 3.75 0.69 21.08
CA TYR A 301 2.66 -0.26 21.03
C TYR A 301 3.06 -1.48 20.22
N GLY A 302 2.67 -2.64 20.71
CA GLY A 302 2.87 -3.92 20.06
C GLY A 302 1.55 -4.65 19.85
N LEU A 303 1.67 -5.90 19.50
CA LEU A 303 0.60 -6.73 19.04
C LEU A 303 0.66 -8.12 19.65
N LEU A 304 -0.51 -8.68 19.97
CA LEU A 304 -0.69 -10.10 20.23
C LEU A 304 -1.25 -10.76 18.97
N ASP A 305 -0.42 -11.54 18.30
CA ASP A 305 -0.83 -12.33 17.16
C ASP A 305 -1.24 -13.74 17.63
N PHE A 306 -2.54 -13.95 17.75
CA PHE A 306 -3.10 -15.24 18.21
C PHE A 306 -3.07 -16.33 17.14
N GLU A 307 -2.90 -15.98 15.85
CA GLU A 307 -2.78 -16.96 14.78
C GLU A 307 -1.39 -17.63 14.82
N THR A 308 -0.37 -16.83 14.98
CA THR A 308 1.02 -17.33 15.05
C THR A 308 1.49 -17.62 16.47
N GLY A 309 0.74 -17.20 17.51
CA GLY A 309 1.12 -17.32 18.91
C GLY A 309 2.32 -16.47 19.27
N ASN A 310 2.43 -15.26 18.72
CA ASN A 310 3.54 -14.36 18.96
C ASN A 310 3.08 -12.99 19.47
N MET A 311 3.78 -12.49 20.49
CA MET A 311 3.75 -11.09 20.86
C MET A 311 4.89 -10.38 20.12
N ILE A 312 4.58 -9.26 19.48
CA ILE A 312 5.50 -8.53 18.62
C ILE A 312 5.54 -7.06 19.02
N LEU A 313 6.76 -6.55 19.26
CA LEU A 313 7.07 -5.13 19.37
C LEU A 313 8.02 -4.79 18.24
N ASP A 314 7.58 -3.91 17.34
CA ASP A 314 8.36 -3.44 16.17
C ASP A 314 8.92 -2.05 16.40
N ASP A 315 9.83 -1.64 15.49
CA ASP A 315 10.39 -0.29 15.41
C ASP A 315 11.14 0.15 16.68
N ILE A 316 11.68 -0.80 17.42
CA ILE A 316 12.49 -0.51 18.60
C ILE A 316 13.76 0.21 18.12
N PRO A 317 14.04 1.45 18.62
CA PRO A 317 15.11 2.28 18.05
C PRO A 317 16.53 1.86 18.44
N THR A 318 16.66 0.98 19.44
CA THR A 318 17.96 0.56 19.97
C THR A 318 17.92 -0.89 20.45
N ASN A 319 19.08 -1.54 20.44
CA ASN A 319 19.28 -2.82 21.11
C ASN A 319 20.00 -2.66 22.47
N ASP A 320 20.24 -1.44 22.91
CA ASP A 320 20.95 -1.14 24.16
C ASP A 320 19.98 -1.08 25.33
N PHE A 321 19.33 -2.23 25.59
CA PHE A 321 18.54 -2.46 26.80
C PHE A 321 18.66 -3.92 27.22
N SER A 322 18.67 -4.15 28.54
CA SER A 322 18.80 -5.48 29.13
C SER A 322 17.50 -6.02 29.72
N SER A 323 16.52 -5.15 29.90
CA SER A 323 15.18 -5.52 30.35
C SER A 323 14.14 -4.54 29.83
N VAL A 324 12.92 -5.04 29.61
CA VAL A 324 11.74 -4.26 29.27
C VAL A 324 10.54 -4.74 30.07
N VAL A 325 9.66 -3.81 30.44
CA VAL A 325 8.38 -4.10 31.04
C VAL A 325 7.28 -3.91 30.05
N ILE A 326 6.54 -4.98 29.77
CA ILE A 326 5.50 -5.01 28.76
C ILE A 326 4.16 -5.14 29.45
N GLN A 327 3.25 -4.24 29.15
CA GLN A 327 1.87 -4.23 29.64
C GLN A 327 0.97 -4.87 28.57
N ILE A 328 0.16 -5.83 28.98
CA ILE A 328 -0.90 -6.42 28.16
C ILE A 328 -2.20 -5.70 28.51
N LEU A 329 -2.86 -5.14 27.52
CA LEU A 329 -4.06 -4.32 27.68
C LEU A 329 -5.31 -5.11 27.27
N ASP A 330 -6.40 -4.89 28.01
CA ASP A 330 -7.73 -5.38 27.64
C ASP A 330 -8.43 -4.48 26.60
N ASP A 331 -9.64 -4.83 26.21
CA ASP A 331 -10.44 -4.08 25.22
C ASP A 331 -10.73 -2.63 25.67
N ASP A 332 -10.79 -2.39 26.97
CA ASP A 332 -11.00 -1.06 27.55
C ASP A 332 -9.69 -0.29 27.76
N SER A 333 -8.56 -0.86 27.31
CA SER A 333 -7.19 -0.34 27.48
C SER A 333 -6.73 -0.29 28.94
N ASN A 334 -7.29 -1.11 29.83
CA ASN A 334 -6.75 -1.29 31.16
C ASN A 334 -5.63 -2.33 31.15
N ILE A 335 -4.68 -2.19 32.08
CA ILE A 335 -3.59 -3.15 32.24
C ILE A 335 -4.16 -4.44 32.85
N ALA A 336 -4.22 -5.48 32.04
CA ALA A 336 -4.67 -6.81 32.43
C ALA A 336 -3.54 -7.69 32.96
N GLY A 337 -2.32 -7.42 32.56
CA GLY A 337 -1.12 -8.10 33.05
C GLY A 337 0.15 -7.36 32.69
N THR A 338 1.24 -7.71 33.35
CA THR A 338 2.56 -7.11 33.14
C THR A 338 3.59 -8.22 33.03
N LEU A 339 4.43 -8.13 31.98
CA LEU A 339 5.50 -9.08 31.70
C LEU A 339 6.85 -8.38 31.80
N ASP A 340 7.68 -8.79 32.71
CA ASP A 340 9.09 -8.37 32.83
C ASP A 340 9.94 -9.31 31.97
N VAL A 341 10.61 -8.78 30.97
CA VAL A 341 11.40 -9.54 29.98
C VAL A 341 12.85 -9.09 30.06
N ARG A 342 13.78 -10.02 30.17
CA ARG A 342 15.20 -9.72 30.29
C ARG A 342 16.06 -10.43 29.28
N GLU A 343 17.09 -9.72 28.80
CA GLU A 343 18.12 -10.32 27.95
C GLU A 343 18.83 -11.46 28.65
N TYR A 344 18.97 -12.60 27.96
CA TYR A 344 19.77 -13.72 28.44
C TYR A 344 21.26 -13.38 28.26
N ILE A 345 21.92 -13.16 29.36
CA ILE A 345 23.38 -13.02 29.43
C ILE A 345 23.91 -14.36 29.92
N GLY A 346 24.29 -15.23 28.96
CA GLY A 346 24.83 -16.57 29.20
C GLY A 346 26.17 -16.58 29.89
#